data_a97d2af6a705b32d6fa039baf6daf32a
#
_entry.id   a97d2af6a705b32d6fa039baf6daf32a
#
_cell.length_a   1.000
_cell.length_b   1.000
_cell.length_c   1.000
_cell.angle_alpha   90.00
_cell.angle_beta   90.00
_cell.angle_gamma   90.00
#
_symmetry.space_group_name_H-M   'P 1'
#
loop_
_entity.id
_entity.type
_entity.pdbx_description
1 polymer ?
#
loop_
_entity_poly.entity_id
_entity_poly.type
_entity_poly.pdbx_seq_one_letter_code
_entity_poly.pdbx_strand_id
1 'polypeptide(L)'
;MAKCARNIALVAGSLFWAFGGVARAQVAKLTVSSKAGDRLTAKPDLKFSDPGPDAKPGHAATFQIDDAVKFQKIDGFGASLMEAGIITLNTLPPDQQEAVLRALFDAKSGAGFTAMKTPLAGTDFQSAGPWFTYDDTPGDVELKNFSVDRDFAPNGVGTYILRARQYGNFALQAPMDYPPDWMLYDVRKHQDIPPKYYPVLARYFVKYLEEYEKRGITVDYLSIFNEPEEVYTKIKYDEIRVLLRDFVGPALQQSGLPTKMMISESPERLVAYKRYPVVLDDPGVRKFVSAVGYHGYDFKHFDKIARLEKKYADLPFWMDELCYAYEAGYPKNKKLPIYEFEDGDVWGNIIFNDLEAGTSAWLYWNAILDETGGPWAVSPVHGNPDPNIQHPVVIINKTTHQITYTGTFYYLAHFSKFVRPGAVRVHTTGNGAGIRVMSFRTTEGGIVAQVLNSHSADATIRLIYKGRVLEVNAPGLSISTIQW
;
A
#
# COMPACT_ATOMS: atom_id res chain seq x y z
N MET A 1 88.83 22.72 0.05
CA MET A 1 88.33 22.72 1.46
C MET A 1 87.00 22.06 1.51
N ALA A 2 86.97 20.78 1.82
CA ALA A 2 85.73 19.94 1.88
C ALA A 2 85.28 19.80 3.31
N LYS A 3 84.00 20.05 3.61
CA LYS A 3 83.37 19.69 4.88
C LYS A 3 82.42 18.53 4.68
N CYS A 4 82.75 17.41 5.29
CA CYS A 4 81.88 16.27 5.49
C CYS A 4 80.71 16.61 6.42
N ALA A 5 79.49 16.25 6.01
CA ALA A 5 78.33 16.19 6.88
C ALA A 5 77.85 14.74 6.97
N ARG A 6 77.82 14.21 8.19
CA ARG A 6 77.32 12.87 8.54
C ARG A 6 75.81 12.89 8.63
N ASN A 7 75.17 12.01 7.86
CA ASN A 7 73.74 11.71 8.01
C ASN A 7 73.51 10.73 9.17
N ILE A 8 72.70 11.14 10.16
CA ILE A 8 72.15 10.28 11.17
C ILE A 8 70.73 9.88 10.74
N ALA A 9 70.53 8.61 10.44
CA ALA A 9 69.19 8.07 10.14
C ALA A 9 68.47 7.76 11.45
N LEU A 10 67.39 8.49 11.71
CA LEU A 10 66.43 8.14 12.77
C LEU A 10 65.47 7.08 12.22
N VAL A 11 65.51 5.88 12.78
CA VAL A 11 64.49 4.85 12.59
C VAL A 11 63.31 5.15 13.51
N ALA A 12 62.21 5.68 12.96
CA ALA A 12 60.94 5.82 13.69
C ALA A 12 60.18 4.49 13.60
N GLY A 13 60.20 3.76 14.70
CA GLY A 13 59.35 2.57 14.88
C GLY A 13 57.89 2.96 15.01
N SER A 14 57.07 2.67 14.02
CA SER A 14 55.62 2.84 14.08
C SER A 14 55.00 1.70 14.90
N LEU A 15 54.62 1.97 16.14
CA LEU A 15 53.76 1.07 16.93
C LEU A 15 52.34 1.14 16.30
N PHE A 16 51.94 0.12 15.59
CA PHE A 16 50.56 -0.12 15.24
C PHE A 16 49.79 -0.57 16.50
N TRP A 17 49.05 0.35 17.11
CA TRP A 17 48.04 -0.01 18.08
C TRP A 17 46.87 -0.64 17.32
N ALA A 18 46.80 -1.97 17.33
CA ALA A 18 45.57 -2.67 16.95
C ALA A 18 44.50 -2.34 17.99
N PHE A 19 43.64 -1.36 17.70
CA PHE A 19 42.39 -1.21 18.42
C PHE A 19 41.53 -2.44 18.13
N GLY A 20 41.67 -3.44 18.98
CA GLY A 20 40.69 -4.52 19.07
C GLY A 20 39.36 -3.90 19.53
N GLY A 21 38.58 -3.41 18.56
CA GLY A 21 37.20 -3.03 18.84
C GLY A 21 36.49 -4.27 19.34
N VAL A 22 36.11 -4.28 20.61
CA VAL A 22 35.16 -5.24 21.17
C VAL A 22 33.92 -5.10 20.31
N ALA A 23 33.71 -6.05 19.40
CA ALA A 23 32.50 -6.10 18.57
C ALA A 23 31.31 -6.17 19.55
N ARG A 24 30.67 -5.04 19.77
CA ARG A 24 29.42 -4.99 20.54
C ARG A 24 28.52 -6.05 19.94
N ALA A 25 28.05 -7.00 20.73
CA ALA A 25 27.10 -8.01 20.27
C ALA A 25 25.96 -7.29 19.62
N GLN A 26 25.80 -7.49 18.30
CA GLN A 26 24.73 -6.86 17.53
C GLN A 26 23.41 -7.41 18.07
N VAL A 27 22.54 -6.53 18.56
CA VAL A 27 21.26 -6.84 19.16
C VAL A 27 20.17 -6.59 18.12
N ALA A 28 19.21 -7.50 18.03
CA ALA A 28 18.07 -7.36 17.15
C ALA A 28 16.77 -7.30 17.98
N LYS A 29 15.92 -6.34 17.67
CA LYS A 29 14.59 -6.19 18.28
C LYS A 29 13.62 -7.11 17.60
N LEU A 30 12.75 -7.76 18.37
CA LEU A 30 11.70 -8.67 17.87
C LEU A 30 10.32 -8.13 18.25
N THR A 31 9.45 -8.03 17.26
CA THR A 31 8.02 -7.71 17.44
C THR A 31 7.18 -8.81 16.77
N VAL A 32 6.13 -9.29 17.43
CA VAL A 32 5.32 -10.42 16.99
C VAL A 32 3.83 -10.07 16.99
N SER A 33 3.11 -10.58 15.99
CA SER A 33 1.67 -10.75 16.02
C SER A 33 1.33 -12.20 15.68
N SER A 34 0.50 -12.88 16.50
CA SER A 34 0.25 -14.30 16.38
C SER A 34 -1.18 -14.69 16.73
N LYS A 35 -1.63 -15.84 16.22
CA LYS A 35 -2.91 -16.45 16.64
C LYS A 35 -2.97 -16.66 18.15
N ALA A 36 -1.84 -16.92 18.80
CA ALA A 36 -1.76 -17.14 20.24
C ALA A 36 -2.03 -15.88 21.09
N GLY A 37 -2.24 -14.72 20.47
CA GLY A 37 -2.66 -13.50 21.16
C GLY A 37 -1.66 -12.34 21.14
N ASP A 38 -0.49 -12.50 20.54
CA ASP A 38 0.42 -11.38 20.33
C ASP A 38 -0.18 -10.37 19.33
N ARG A 39 -0.02 -9.09 19.62
CA ARG A 39 -0.58 -7.97 18.85
C ARG A 39 0.44 -6.83 18.76
N LEU A 40 1.34 -6.86 17.78
CA LEU A 40 2.54 -6.01 17.69
C LEU A 40 3.33 -6.03 19.00
N THR A 41 3.41 -7.20 19.63
CA THR A 41 4.01 -7.40 20.94
C THR A 41 5.54 -7.39 20.85
N ALA A 42 6.19 -6.46 21.53
CA ALA A 42 7.65 -6.49 21.67
C ALA A 42 8.07 -7.71 22.50
N LYS A 43 9.02 -8.46 22.00
CA LYS A 43 9.63 -9.63 22.66
C LYS A 43 11.03 -9.28 23.14
N PRO A 44 11.65 -10.11 24.00
CA PRO A 44 13.03 -9.92 24.38
C PRO A 44 13.96 -9.80 23.18
N ASP A 45 14.95 -8.94 23.29
CA ASP A 45 15.94 -8.71 22.24
C ASP A 45 16.73 -10.00 21.94
N LEU A 46 16.98 -10.22 20.66
CA LEU A 46 17.77 -11.34 20.17
C LEU A 46 19.24 -10.94 20.02
N LYS A 47 20.15 -11.90 20.15
CA LYS A 47 21.60 -11.67 20.00
C LYS A 47 22.16 -12.51 18.87
N PHE A 48 22.92 -11.87 17.99
CA PHE A 48 23.69 -12.58 16.98
C PHE A 48 24.79 -13.41 17.64
N SER A 49 24.95 -14.64 17.16
CA SER A 49 26.03 -15.57 17.55
C SER A 49 26.94 -15.85 16.36
N ASP A 50 28.13 -16.37 16.62
CA ASP A 50 28.97 -16.91 15.58
C ASP A 50 28.35 -18.19 14.99
N PRO A 51 28.61 -18.52 13.71
CA PRO A 51 28.09 -19.73 13.13
C PRO A 51 28.64 -20.95 13.86
N GLY A 52 27.77 -21.62 14.62
CA GLY A 52 28.05 -22.93 15.17
C GLY A 52 28.00 -24.02 14.09
N PRO A 53 28.34 -25.29 14.42
CA PRO A 53 28.15 -26.38 13.47
C PRO A 53 26.72 -26.45 12.98
N ASP A 54 26.55 -26.89 11.74
CA ASP A 54 25.27 -26.87 11.01
C ASP A 54 24.09 -27.36 11.83
N ALA A 55 22.99 -26.66 11.62
CA ALA A 55 21.64 -26.88 12.16
C ALA A 55 21.54 -27.88 13.31
N LYS A 56 21.36 -27.36 14.53
CA LYS A 56 20.89 -28.21 15.64
C LYS A 56 19.60 -28.93 15.19
N PRO A 57 19.41 -30.19 15.53
CA PRO A 57 18.13 -30.87 15.32
C PRO A 57 17.01 -30.01 15.92
N GLY A 58 16.02 -29.63 15.11
CA GLY A 58 14.89 -28.79 15.56
C GLY A 58 14.74 -27.44 14.86
N HIS A 59 15.68 -26.99 14.01
CA HIS A 59 15.47 -25.79 13.19
C HIS A 59 14.59 -26.14 11.98
N ALA A 60 13.48 -25.41 11.81
CA ALA A 60 12.55 -25.63 10.70
C ALA A 60 13.12 -25.11 9.36
N ALA A 61 13.94 -24.04 9.38
CA ALA A 61 14.48 -23.42 8.19
C ALA A 61 15.69 -22.51 8.47
N THR A 62 16.51 -22.31 7.44
CA THR A 62 17.61 -21.36 7.45
C THR A 62 17.48 -20.40 6.27
N PHE A 63 17.63 -19.11 6.52
CA PHE A 63 17.57 -18.05 5.50
C PHE A 63 18.84 -17.22 5.53
N GLN A 64 19.40 -16.95 4.34
CA GLN A 64 20.56 -16.09 4.13
C GLN A 64 20.09 -14.73 3.62
N ILE A 65 20.54 -13.65 4.27
CA ILE A 65 20.25 -12.28 3.88
C ILE A 65 21.49 -11.65 3.28
N ASP A 66 21.35 -11.12 2.05
CA ASP A 66 22.39 -10.40 1.31
C ASP A 66 21.94 -8.99 0.96
N ASP A 67 22.38 -8.00 1.73
CA ASP A 67 22.05 -6.59 1.55
C ASP A 67 22.85 -5.89 0.41
N ALA A 68 23.75 -6.58 -0.22
CA ALA A 68 24.44 -6.10 -1.43
C ALA A 68 23.55 -6.20 -2.67
N VAL A 69 22.68 -7.21 -2.72
CA VAL A 69 21.74 -7.41 -3.83
C VAL A 69 20.41 -6.71 -3.49
N LYS A 70 20.09 -5.70 -4.28
CA LYS A 70 18.94 -4.80 -4.05
C LYS A 70 17.90 -4.97 -5.15
N PHE A 71 16.63 -4.80 -4.74
CA PHE A 71 15.46 -4.79 -5.60
C PHE A 71 14.75 -3.43 -5.54
N GLN A 72 13.42 -3.41 -5.61
CA GLN A 72 12.63 -2.18 -5.61
C GLN A 72 12.77 -1.40 -4.30
N LYS A 73 12.60 -0.09 -4.43
CA LYS A 73 12.38 0.82 -3.30
C LYS A 73 10.91 0.76 -2.89
N ILE A 74 10.65 0.77 -1.61
CA ILE A 74 9.29 0.77 -1.06
C ILE A 74 8.75 2.20 -0.98
N ASP A 75 7.54 2.41 -1.49
CA ASP A 75 6.81 3.68 -1.44
C ASP A 75 5.84 3.72 -0.24
N GLY A 76 5.25 2.59 0.14
CA GLY A 76 4.41 2.56 1.32
C GLY A 76 3.45 1.39 1.43
N PHE A 77 2.73 1.38 2.55
CA PHE A 77 1.67 0.41 2.86
C PHE A 77 0.51 1.12 3.54
N GLY A 78 -0.72 0.66 3.29
CA GLY A 78 -1.90 1.23 3.89
C GLY A 78 -3.20 0.66 3.37
N ALA A 79 -4.23 1.52 3.29
CA ALA A 79 -5.57 1.15 2.88
C ALA A 79 -6.31 2.35 2.27
N SER A 80 -7.59 2.19 1.95
CA SER A 80 -8.38 3.26 1.38
C SER A 80 -9.18 4.03 2.43
N LEU A 81 -9.21 5.35 2.27
CA LEU A 81 -10.02 6.29 3.05
C LEU A 81 -11.32 6.55 2.29
N MET A 82 -12.42 5.93 2.75
CA MET A 82 -13.72 6.00 2.12
C MET A 82 -14.70 6.81 2.98
N GLU A 83 -15.76 7.36 2.37
CA GLU A 83 -16.83 8.04 3.09
C GLU A 83 -17.50 7.10 4.11
N ALA A 84 -17.70 5.83 3.75
CA ALA A 84 -18.17 4.79 4.67
C ALA A 84 -17.33 4.68 5.95
N GLY A 85 -16.01 4.82 5.81
CA GLY A 85 -15.08 4.73 6.95
C GLY A 85 -15.23 5.87 7.94
N ILE A 86 -15.33 7.12 7.47
CA ILE A 86 -15.51 8.26 8.40
C ILE A 86 -16.91 8.28 9.01
N ILE A 87 -17.95 7.88 8.28
CA ILE A 87 -19.29 7.75 8.81
C ILE A 87 -19.30 6.74 9.96
N THR A 88 -18.69 5.59 9.75
CA THR A 88 -18.56 4.55 10.77
C THR A 88 -17.74 5.03 11.96
N LEU A 89 -16.61 5.69 11.72
CA LEU A 89 -15.76 6.27 12.76
C LEU A 89 -16.51 7.28 13.62
N ASN A 90 -17.33 8.14 13.00
CA ASN A 90 -18.09 9.18 13.68
C ASN A 90 -19.25 8.66 14.55
N THR A 91 -19.56 7.35 14.51
CA THR A 91 -20.49 6.74 15.49
C THR A 91 -19.86 6.54 16.87
N LEU A 92 -18.53 6.55 16.95
CA LEU A 92 -17.80 6.39 18.22
C LEU A 92 -17.77 7.70 19.03
N PRO A 93 -17.59 7.62 20.36
CA PRO A 93 -17.18 8.77 21.18
C PRO A 93 -15.86 9.40 20.66
N PRO A 94 -15.68 10.72 20.80
CA PRO A 94 -14.53 11.43 20.23
C PRO A 94 -13.16 10.84 20.60
N ASP A 95 -12.96 10.45 21.85
CA ASP A 95 -11.72 9.84 22.34
C ASP A 95 -11.40 8.50 21.65
N GLN A 96 -12.42 7.71 21.37
CA GLN A 96 -12.29 6.45 20.65
C GLN A 96 -12.03 6.68 19.15
N GLN A 97 -12.65 7.70 18.54
CA GLN A 97 -12.34 8.09 17.15
C GLN A 97 -10.85 8.40 17.00
N GLU A 98 -10.33 9.23 17.92
CA GLU A 98 -8.91 9.62 17.91
C GLU A 98 -7.98 8.41 18.18
N ALA A 99 -8.41 7.47 19.02
CA ALA A 99 -7.67 6.23 19.27
C ALA A 99 -7.56 5.36 18.00
N VAL A 100 -8.63 5.23 17.21
CA VAL A 100 -8.62 4.50 15.93
C VAL A 100 -7.71 5.18 14.91
N LEU A 101 -7.81 6.51 14.76
CA LEU A 101 -6.94 7.26 13.84
C LEU A 101 -5.47 7.11 14.24
N ARG A 102 -5.16 7.20 15.52
CA ARG A 102 -3.82 6.97 16.04
C ARG A 102 -3.33 5.54 15.77
N ALA A 103 -4.21 4.55 15.94
CA ALA A 103 -3.85 3.15 15.68
C ALA A 103 -3.52 2.90 14.20
N LEU A 104 -4.16 3.59 13.26
CA LEU A 104 -3.87 3.47 11.84
C LEU A 104 -2.62 4.26 11.41
N PHE A 105 -2.47 5.51 11.86
CA PHE A 105 -1.53 6.46 11.24
C PHE A 105 -0.30 6.81 12.08
N ASP A 106 -0.34 6.67 13.41
CA ASP A 106 0.83 7.01 14.24
C ASP A 106 1.92 5.93 14.11
N ALA A 107 3.10 6.32 13.64
CA ALA A 107 4.20 5.39 13.42
C ALA A 107 4.80 4.82 14.71
N LYS A 108 4.63 5.48 15.87
CA LYS A 108 5.19 5.04 17.14
C LYS A 108 4.27 4.05 17.84
N SER A 109 3.00 4.40 17.98
CA SER A 109 2.02 3.63 18.77
C SER A 109 1.08 2.78 17.91
N GLY A 110 0.93 3.09 16.62
CA GLY A 110 0.02 2.41 15.69
C GLY A 110 0.72 1.68 14.55
N ALA A 111 -0.03 1.41 13.49
CA ALA A 111 0.42 0.78 12.26
C ALA A 111 1.28 1.73 11.39
N GLY A 112 1.07 3.05 11.50
CA GLY A 112 1.84 4.05 10.79
C GLY A 112 1.70 3.97 9.27
N PHE A 113 0.49 3.88 8.74
CA PHE A 113 0.24 3.79 7.29
C PHE A 113 0.89 4.96 6.54
N THR A 114 1.45 4.66 5.36
CA THR A 114 2.28 5.59 4.58
C THR A 114 1.84 5.76 3.13
N ALA A 115 0.92 4.94 2.64
CA ALA A 115 0.27 5.08 1.35
C ALA A 115 -1.23 4.86 1.54
N MET A 116 -2.04 5.77 1.02
CA MET A 116 -3.50 5.73 1.15
C MET A 116 -4.15 6.02 -0.19
N LYS A 117 -5.32 5.43 -0.40
CA LYS A 117 -6.18 5.70 -1.55
C LYS A 117 -7.43 6.45 -1.06
N THR A 118 -7.95 7.35 -1.86
CA THR A 118 -9.25 8.00 -1.65
C THR A 118 -9.97 8.10 -2.99
N PRO A 119 -11.30 7.97 -3.04
CA PRO A 119 -12.01 8.17 -4.29
C PRO A 119 -11.99 9.64 -4.72
N LEU A 120 -12.16 9.86 -6.01
CA LEU A 120 -12.50 11.13 -6.60
C LEU A 120 -14.02 11.14 -6.83
N ALA A 121 -14.77 11.77 -5.93
CA ALA A 121 -16.23 11.79 -5.82
C ALA A 121 -16.86 10.49 -5.30
N GLY A 122 -18.02 10.10 -5.82
CA GLY A 122 -18.80 8.97 -5.32
C GLY A 122 -18.18 7.61 -5.62
N THR A 123 -18.41 6.67 -4.71
CA THR A 123 -18.05 5.26 -4.82
C THR A 123 -19.16 4.38 -4.24
N ASP A 124 -19.05 3.07 -4.39
CA ASP A 124 -19.93 2.09 -3.74
C ASP A 124 -19.81 2.07 -2.20
N PHE A 125 -18.76 2.67 -1.63
CA PHE A 125 -18.55 2.84 -0.19
C PHE A 125 -18.75 4.29 0.27
N GLN A 126 -19.74 4.96 -0.26
CA GLN A 126 -20.25 6.24 0.22
C GLN A 126 -21.42 6.06 1.20
N SER A 127 -21.86 7.19 1.81
CA SER A 127 -23.08 7.19 2.64
C SER A 127 -24.32 6.89 1.83
N ALA A 128 -25.41 6.62 2.49
CA ALA A 128 -26.72 6.58 1.88
C ALA A 128 -27.00 7.89 1.12
N GLY A 129 -27.53 7.80 -0.06
CA GLY A 129 -27.86 8.95 -0.90
C GLY A 129 -27.60 8.67 -2.38
N PRO A 130 -27.92 9.60 -3.25
CA PRO A 130 -27.63 9.43 -4.65
C PRO A 130 -26.12 9.40 -4.87
N TRP A 131 -25.71 8.62 -5.84
CA TRP A 131 -24.36 8.68 -6.39
C TRP A 131 -24.07 10.13 -6.80
N PHE A 132 -22.89 10.62 -6.57
CA PHE A 132 -22.55 12.01 -6.85
C PHE A 132 -21.23 12.14 -7.58
N THR A 133 -21.11 13.22 -8.34
CA THR A 133 -19.81 13.72 -8.83
C THR A 133 -19.61 15.16 -8.36
N TYR A 134 -18.48 15.75 -8.69
CA TYR A 134 -18.25 17.16 -8.30
C TYR A 134 -18.97 18.16 -9.21
N ASP A 135 -19.58 17.71 -10.32
CA ASP A 135 -20.40 18.54 -11.19
C ASP A 135 -21.49 17.71 -11.87
N ASP A 136 -22.62 17.58 -11.19
CA ASP A 136 -23.78 16.84 -11.68
C ASP A 136 -24.73 17.72 -12.55
N THR A 137 -24.31 18.97 -12.89
CA THR A 137 -25.12 19.89 -13.69
C THR A 137 -25.03 19.51 -15.16
N PRO A 138 -26.14 19.09 -15.80
CA PRO A 138 -26.13 18.63 -17.18
C PRO A 138 -25.56 19.67 -18.16
N GLY A 139 -24.48 19.31 -18.86
CA GLY A 139 -23.88 20.13 -19.90
C GLY A 139 -23.03 21.30 -19.41
N ASP A 140 -22.63 21.34 -18.14
CA ASP A 140 -21.74 22.38 -17.61
C ASP A 140 -20.29 22.17 -18.06
N VAL A 141 -20.04 22.33 -19.35
CA VAL A 141 -18.70 22.20 -19.93
C VAL A 141 -17.68 23.19 -19.40
N GLU A 142 -18.12 24.27 -18.78
CA GLU A 142 -17.26 25.28 -18.14
C GLU A 142 -16.98 24.97 -16.67
N LEU A 143 -17.58 23.90 -16.10
CA LEU A 143 -17.45 23.48 -14.73
C LEU A 143 -17.75 24.60 -13.70
N LYS A 144 -18.77 25.41 -13.96
CA LYS A 144 -19.16 26.54 -13.10
C LYS A 144 -19.76 26.10 -11.79
N ASN A 145 -20.45 24.96 -11.81
CA ASN A 145 -21.11 24.36 -10.65
C ASN A 145 -20.27 23.27 -9.97
N PHE A 146 -19.03 23.12 -10.38
CA PHE A 146 -18.11 22.15 -9.77
C PHE A 146 -17.86 22.50 -8.29
N SER A 147 -18.07 21.55 -7.38
CA SER A 147 -17.79 21.70 -5.96
C SER A 147 -17.30 20.39 -5.33
N VAL A 148 -16.30 20.50 -4.47
CA VAL A 148 -15.80 19.43 -3.60
C VAL A 148 -16.29 19.58 -2.15
N ASP A 149 -17.24 20.47 -1.88
CA ASP A 149 -17.66 20.85 -0.52
C ASP A 149 -18.23 19.67 0.27
N ARG A 150 -18.83 18.69 -0.41
CA ARG A 150 -19.30 17.46 0.22
C ARG A 150 -18.17 16.70 0.92
N ASP A 151 -16.99 16.66 0.32
CA ASP A 151 -15.85 15.95 0.89
C ASP A 151 -15.31 16.61 2.17
N PHE A 152 -15.59 17.89 2.36
CA PHE A 152 -15.19 18.66 3.54
C PHE A 152 -16.32 18.83 4.56
N ALA A 153 -17.46 18.20 4.33
CA ALA A 153 -18.49 18.01 5.35
C ALA A 153 -17.98 17.07 6.48
N PRO A 154 -18.64 17.03 7.66
CA PRO A 154 -18.19 16.20 8.78
C PRO A 154 -17.97 14.72 8.46
N ASN A 155 -18.74 14.16 7.52
CA ASN A 155 -18.63 12.78 7.06
C ASN A 155 -17.93 12.62 5.70
N GLY A 156 -17.29 13.66 5.20
CA GLY A 156 -16.62 13.63 3.91
C GLY A 156 -15.19 13.13 3.99
N VAL A 157 -14.70 12.59 2.88
CA VAL A 157 -13.35 12.00 2.78
C VAL A 157 -12.24 13.03 2.99
N GLY A 158 -12.42 14.29 2.57
CA GLY A 158 -11.46 15.36 2.81
C GLY A 158 -11.28 15.64 4.30
N THR A 159 -12.38 15.69 5.07
CA THR A 159 -12.34 15.78 6.53
C THR A 159 -11.62 14.57 7.15
N TYR A 160 -11.85 13.36 6.62
CA TYR A 160 -11.17 12.14 7.07
C TYR A 160 -9.66 12.23 6.85
N ILE A 161 -9.23 12.63 5.65
CA ILE A 161 -7.82 12.80 5.30
C ILE A 161 -7.12 13.82 6.24
N LEU A 162 -7.74 14.98 6.46
CA LEU A 162 -7.19 16.02 7.33
C LEU A 162 -7.03 15.53 8.79
N ARG A 163 -8.00 14.78 9.30
CA ARG A 163 -7.91 14.16 10.63
C ARG A 163 -6.81 13.09 10.69
N ALA A 164 -6.73 12.23 9.70
CA ALA A 164 -5.72 11.18 9.61
C ALA A 164 -4.28 11.76 9.58
N ARG A 165 -4.08 12.84 8.82
CA ARG A 165 -2.78 13.52 8.69
C ARG A 165 -2.27 14.16 9.99
N GLN A 166 -3.12 14.35 11.02
CA GLN A 166 -2.66 14.79 12.34
C GLN A 166 -1.79 13.73 13.05
N TYR A 167 -1.88 12.48 12.65
CA TYR A 167 -1.16 11.36 13.27
C TYR A 167 0.00 10.83 12.42
N GLY A 168 -0.03 11.04 11.11
CA GLY A 168 1.02 10.56 10.22
C GLY A 168 0.90 11.09 8.80
N ASN A 169 2.03 11.17 8.11
CA ASN A 169 2.07 11.53 6.70
C ASN A 169 2.02 10.29 5.84
N PHE A 170 1.26 10.36 4.77
CA PHE A 170 1.13 9.33 3.76
C PHE A 170 1.00 9.93 2.36
N ALA A 171 1.49 9.19 1.38
CA ALA A 171 1.21 9.48 -0.03
C ALA A 171 -0.26 9.17 -0.31
N LEU A 172 -0.95 10.07 -1.01
CA LEU A 172 -2.37 9.96 -1.33
C LEU A 172 -2.56 9.74 -2.83
N GLN A 173 -3.24 8.64 -3.17
CA GLN A 173 -3.69 8.32 -4.51
C GLN A 173 -5.19 8.59 -4.62
N ALA A 174 -5.64 9.12 -5.77
CA ALA A 174 -7.05 9.38 -6.03
C ALA A 174 -7.45 8.90 -7.43
N PRO A 175 -8.19 7.79 -7.55
CA PRO A 175 -8.85 7.38 -8.77
C PRO A 175 -10.26 7.94 -8.86
N MET A 176 -10.79 8.03 -10.08
CA MET A 176 -12.19 8.30 -10.34
C MET A 176 -12.92 6.99 -10.66
N ASP A 177 -13.95 6.68 -9.88
CA ASP A 177 -14.81 5.52 -10.16
C ASP A 177 -15.77 5.84 -11.29
N TYR A 178 -16.36 7.03 -11.28
CA TYR A 178 -17.44 7.37 -12.17
C TYR A 178 -17.39 8.85 -12.60
N PRO A 179 -17.39 9.14 -13.91
CA PRO A 179 -17.43 10.51 -14.40
C PRO A 179 -18.87 11.08 -14.29
N PRO A 180 -19.05 12.40 -14.39
CA PRO A 180 -20.39 12.99 -14.46
C PRO A 180 -21.24 12.36 -15.55
N ASP A 181 -22.48 11.99 -15.21
CA ASP A 181 -23.43 11.32 -16.11
C ASP A 181 -23.59 12.00 -17.47
N TRP A 182 -23.59 13.33 -17.47
CA TRP A 182 -23.73 14.11 -18.68
C TRP A 182 -22.52 14.05 -19.64
N MET A 183 -21.38 13.52 -19.14
CA MET A 183 -20.21 13.25 -19.98
C MET A 183 -20.25 11.87 -20.65
N LEU A 184 -21.23 11.02 -20.37
CA LEU A 184 -21.34 9.67 -20.92
C LEU A 184 -22.20 9.62 -22.18
N TYR A 185 -21.95 8.64 -23.05
CA TYR A 185 -22.82 8.36 -24.20
C TYR A 185 -24.18 7.83 -23.77
N ASP A 186 -24.22 6.94 -22.80
CA ASP A 186 -25.43 6.34 -22.26
C ASP A 186 -25.20 5.92 -20.80
N VAL A 187 -25.72 6.73 -19.89
CA VAL A 187 -25.66 6.48 -18.44
C VAL A 187 -26.18 5.09 -18.07
N ARG A 188 -27.25 4.60 -18.73
CA ARG A 188 -27.88 3.32 -18.38
C ARG A 188 -27.01 2.11 -18.73
N LYS A 189 -26.08 2.28 -19.67
CA LYS A 189 -25.19 1.24 -20.16
C LYS A 189 -23.75 1.45 -19.71
N HIS A 190 -23.47 2.49 -18.91
CA HIS A 190 -22.13 2.86 -18.48
C HIS A 190 -21.16 2.95 -19.66
N GLN A 191 -21.59 3.63 -20.72
CA GLN A 191 -20.81 3.71 -21.95
C GLN A 191 -19.71 4.76 -21.84
N ASP A 192 -18.79 4.67 -22.79
CA ASP A 192 -17.62 5.50 -22.96
C ASP A 192 -17.91 6.99 -22.91
N ILE A 193 -16.88 7.75 -22.60
CA ILE A 193 -16.89 9.20 -22.63
C ILE A 193 -16.64 9.65 -24.07
N PRO A 194 -17.56 10.40 -24.71
CA PRO A 194 -17.33 10.95 -26.04
C PRO A 194 -16.06 11.81 -26.09
N PRO A 195 -15.21 11.69 -27.12
CA PRO A 195 -13.97 12.47 -27.22
C PRO A 195 -14.14 13.98 -27.11
N LYS A 196 -15.32 14.51 -27.43
CA LYS A 196 -15.66 15.95 -27.26
C LYS A 196 -15.56 16.41 -25.79
N TYR A 197 -15.67 15.49 -24.81
CA TYR A 197 -15.58 15.78 -23.39
C TYR A 197 -14.19 15.57 -22.82
N TYR A 198 -13.21 15.01 -23.55
CA TYR A 198 -11.86 14.82 -23.06
C TYR A 198 -11.18 16.12 -22.55
N PRO A 199 -11.34 17.28 -23.24
CA PRO A 199 -10.83 18.54 -22.72
C PRO A 199 -11.52 18.98 -21.42
N VAL A 200 -12.82 18.69 -21.27
CA VAL A 200 -13.60 19.02 -20.07
C VAL A 200 -13.15 18.13 -18.91
N LEU A 201 -13.01 16.84 -19.14
CA LEU A 201 -12.57 15.87 -18.16
C LEU A 201 -11.15 16.17 -17.65
N ALA A 202 -10.24 16.59 -18.53
CA ALA A 202 -8.90 17.02 -18.13
C ALA A 202 -8.95 18.24 -17.19
N ARG A 203 -9.81 19.23 -17.48
CA ARG A 203 -10.02 20.38 -16.57
C ARG A 203 -10.70 19.97 -15.27
N TYR A 204 -11.61 19.00 -15.31
CA TYR A 204 -12.27 18.46 -14.12
C TYR A 204 -11.25 17.87 -13.13
N PHE A 205 -10.31 17.07 -13.62
CA PHE A 205 -9.22 16.54 -12.77
C PHE A 205 -8.34 17.64 -12.20
N VAL A 206 -7.92 18.60 -13.02
CA VAL A 206 -7.08 19.73 -12.54
C VAL A 206 -7.83 20.53 -11.48
N LYS A 207 -9.10 20.83 -11.70
CA LYS A 207 -9.93 21.58 -10.77
C LYS A 207 -10.10 20.85 -9.44
N TYR A 208 -10.31 19.54 -9.47
CA TYR A 208 -10.32 18.72 -8.26
C TYR A 208 -9.04 18.88 -7.45
N LEU A 209 -7.89 18.72 -8.11
CA LEU A 209 -6.58 18.82 -7.47
C LEU A 209 -6.33 20.22 -6.88
N GLU A 210 -6.69 21.28 -7.61
CA GLU A 210 -6.60 22.66 -7.14
C GLU A 210 -7.49 22.93 -5.91
N GLU A 211 -8.71 22.40 -5.92
CA GLU A 211 -9.65 22.57 -4.82
C GLU A 211 -9.21 21.82 -3.56
N TYR A 212 -8.61 20.65 -3.71
CA TYR A 212 -8.02 19.89 -2.60
C TYR A 212 -6.77 20.59 -2.04
N GLU A 213 -5.87 21.07 -2.92
CA GLU A 213 -4.67 21.82 -2.51
C GLU A 213 -5.03 23.10 -1.73
N LYS A 214 -6.02 23.88 -2.19
CA LYS A 214 -6.55 25.06 -1.48
C LYS A 214 -7.06 24.73 -0.07
N ARG A 215 -7.51 23.49 0.16
CA ARG A 215 -8.00 23.01 1.46
C ARG A 215 -6.96 22.25 2.28
N GLY A 216 -5.68 22.30 1.85
CA GLY A 216 -4.55 21.73 2.56
C GLY A 216 -4.34 20.22 2.32
N ILE A 217 -4.90 19.66 1.25
CA ILE A 217 -4.69 18.28 0.87
C ILE A 217 -3.97 18.22 -0.47
N THR A 218 -2.71 17.81 -0.45
CA THR A 218 -2.00 17.42 -1.67
C THR A 218 -2.37 15.99 -2.01
N VAL A 219 -2.87 15.76 -3.24
CA VAL A 219 -3.03 14.44 -3.85
C VAL A 219 -1.72 14.10 -4.56
N ASP A 220 -0.99 13.10 -4.09
CA ASP A 220 0.33 12.77 -4.63
C ASP A 220 0.25 12.10 -5.99
N TYR A 221 -0.78 11.25 -6.20
CA TYR A 221 -1.00 10.53 -7.44
C TYR A 221 -2.45 10.64 -7.91
N LEU A 222 -2.65 11.10 -9.13
CA LEU A 222 -3.92 11.04 -9.83
C LEU A 222 -3.94 9.78 -10.70
N SER A 223 -4.87 8.87 -10.43
CA SER A 223 -5.23 7.78 -11.32
C SER A 223 -6.58 8.12 -11.99
N ILE A 224 -6.65 8.11 -13.33
CA ILE A 224 -7.80 8.71 -14.00
C ILE A 224 -9.08 7.86 -13.94
N PHE A 225 -8.95 6.52 -13.84
CA PHE A 225 -10.09 5.62 -13.73
C PHE A 225 -9.79 4.43 -12.85
N ASN A 226 -10.73 4.11 -11.97
CA ASN A 226 -10.84 2.86 -11.27
C ASN A 226 -11.46 1.82 -12.21
N GLU A 227 -10.82 0.67 -12.39
CA GLU A 227 -11.31 -0.50 -13.13
C GLU A 227 -11.94 -0.20 -14.52
N PRO A 228 -11.23 0.47 -15.43
CA PRO A 228 -11.75 0.76 -16.76
C PRO A 228 -12.01 -0.52 -17.57
N GLU A 229 -12.94 -0.46 -18.52
CA GLU A 229 -13.49 -1.55 -19.34
C GLU A 229 -14.39 -2.54 -18.56
N GLU A 230 -14.27 -2.65 -17.23
CA GLU A 230 -14.92 -3.70 -16.46
C GLU A 230 -16.17 -3.20 -15.72
N VAL A 231 -16.03 -2.31 -14.74
CA VAL A 231 -17.06 -2.04 -13.75
C VAL A 231 -17.78 -0.72 -13.99
N TYR A 232 -17.09 0.42 -13.81
CA TYR A 232 -17.73 1.73 -13.72
C TYR A 232 -17.78 2.51 -15.03
N THR A 233 -16.79 2.35 -15.89
CA THR A 233 -16.79 2.95 -17.24
C THR A 233 -16.35 1.93 -18.29
N LYS A 234 -16.87 2.07 -19.51
CA LYS A 234 -16.50 1.21 -20.63
C LYS A 234 -15.37 1.78 -21.48
N ILE A 235 -14.72 2.85 -20.99
CA ILE A 235 -13.58 3.45 -21.68
C ILE A 235 -12.45 2.42 -21.87
N LYS A 236 -11.93 2.35 -23.08
CA LYS A 236 -10.91 1.36 -23.44
C LYS A 236 -9.49 1.91 -23.23
N TYR A 237 -8.52 1.03 -23.08
CA TYR A 237 -7.13 1.44 -22.84
C TYR A 237 -6.50 2.22 -24.01
N ASP A 238 -6.94 2.04 -25.24
CA ASP A 238 -6.49 2.88 -26.37
C ASP A 238 -7.11 4.29 -26.32
N GLU A 239 -8.33 4.43 -25.82
CA GLU A 239 -8.96 5.73 -25.54
C GLU A 239 -8.30 6.42 -24.35
N ILE A 240 -8.02 5.69 -23.26
CA ILE A 240 -7.22 6.17 -22.11
C ILE A 240 -5.86 6.68 -22.59
N ARG A 241 -5.19 5.95 -23.48
CA ARG A 241 -3.92 6.38 -24.07
C ARG A 241 -4.04 7.75 -24.75
N VAL A 242 -5.08 7.98 -25.54
CA VAL A 242 -5.33 9.28 -26.19
C VAL A 242 -5.64 10.35 -25.14
N LEU A 243 -6.50 10.04 -24.17
CA LEU A 243 -6.90 10.96 -23.10
C LEU A 243 -5.66 11.42 -22.28
N LEU A 244 -4.80 10.50 -21.90
CA LEU A 244 -3.58 10.82 -21.15
C LEU A 244 -2.58 11.62 -21.97
N ARG A 245 -2.37 11.22 -23.25
CA ARG A 245 -1.36 11.83 -24.11
C ARG A 245 -1.70 13.27 -24.49
N ASP A 246 -2.96 13.49 -24.89
CA ASP A 246 -3.35 14.71 -25.58
C ASP A 246 -4.10 15.70 -24.66
N PHE A 247 -4.61 15.24 -23.52
CA PHE A 247 -5.47 16.07 -22.67
C PHE A 247 -5.01 16.10 -21.20
N VAL A 248 -5.09 15.00 -20.46
CA VAL A 248 -4.83 15.02 -19.00
C VAL A 248 -3.36 15.28 -18.69
N GLY A 249 -2.44 14.61 -19.39
CA GLY A 249 -1.00 14.83 -19.19
C GLY A 249 -0.56 16.27 -19.41
N PRO A 250 -0.88 16.89 -20.55
CA PRO A 250 -0.61 18.31 -20.79
C PRO A 250 -1.30 19.23 -19.77
N ALA A 251 -2.56 18.98 -19.41
CA ALA A 251 -3.29 19.81 -18.46
C ALA A 251 -2.68 19.77 -17.06
N LEU A 252 -2.32 18.58 -16.58
CA LEU A 252 -1.65 18.39 -15.30
C LEU A 252 -0.26 19.04 -15.30
N GLN A 253 0.50 18.91 -16.36
CA GLN A 253 1.80 19.57 -16.49
C GLN A 253 1.67 21.11 -16.49
N GLN A 254 0.65 21.66 -17.17
CA GLN A 254 0.41 23.11 -17.24
C GLN A 254 -0.09 23.69 -15.91
N SER A 255 -0.79 22.90 -15.10
CA SER A 255 -1.30 23.36 -13.80
C SER A 255 -0.20 23.71 -12.81
N GLY A 256 1.00 23.15 -12.96
CA GLY A 256 2.12 23.32 -12.04
C GLY A 256 1.91 22.67 -10.67
N LEU A 257 0.84 21.86 -10.50
CA LEU A 257 0.58 21.12 -9.28
C LEU A 257 1.63 20.01 -9.05
N PRO A 258 1.93 19.66 -7.80
CA PRO A 258 2.93 18.63 -7.48
C PRO A 258 2.42 17.20 -7.77
N THR A 259 1.17 17.04 -8.10
CA THR A 259 0.51 15.74 -8.36
C THR A 259 1.17 15.01 -9.53
N LYS A 260 1.46 13.75 -9.32
CA LYS A 260 2.00 12.85 -10.34
C LYS A 260 0.88 12.04 -10.98
N MET A 261 1.08 11.65 -12.24
CA MET A 261 0.12 10.78 -12.93
C MET A 261 0.46 9.31 -12.69
N MET A 262 -0.54 8.56 -12.28
CA MET A 262 -0.58 7.11 -12.29
C MET A 262 -1.50 6.66 -13.41
N ILE A 263 -1.18 5.56 -14.09
CA ILE A 263 -2.12 5.02 -15.09
C ILE A 263 -3.34 4.41 -14.39
N SER A 264 -4.43 4.23 -15.16
CA SER A 264 -5.68 3.64 -14.65
C SER A 264 -5.48 2.28 -14.02
N GLU A 265 -6.22 2.02 -12.99
CA GLU A 265 -6.13 0.82 -12.14
C GLU A 265 -6.94 -0.33 -12.73
N SER A 266 -6.26 -1.37 -13.19
CA SER A 266 -6.95 -2.55 -13.72
C SER A 266 -7.40 -3.47 -12.58
N PRO A 267 -8.57 -4.15 -12.70
CA PRO A 267 -9.11 -4.99 -11.63
C PRO A 267 -8.24 -6.21 -11.30
N GLU A 268 -7.43 -6.67 -12.25
CA GLU A 268 -6.67 -7.91 -12.14
C GLU A 268 -5.26 -7.77 -12.68
N ARG A 269 -4.31 -8.51 -12.08
CA ARG A 269 -2.91 -8.59 -12.56
C ARG A 269 -2.81 -9.07 -14.01
N LEU A 270 -3.67 -10.03 -14.40
CA LEU A 270 -3.69 -10.53 -15.78
C LEU A 270 -4.22 -9.49 -16.78
N VAL A 271 -5.20 -8.68 -16.38
CA VAL A 271 -5.74 -7.57 -17.20
C VAL A 271 -4.67 -6.50 -17.33
N ALA A 272 -4.01 -6.09 -16.24
CA ALA A 272 -2.88 -5.17 -16.25
C ALA A 272 -1.80 -5.63 -17.25
N TYR A 273 -1.40 -6.90 -17.19
CA TYR A 273 -0.39 -7.44 -18.08
C TYR A 273 -0.76 -7.33 -19.57
N LYS A 274 -2.03 -7.53 -19.90
CA LYS A 274 -2.51 -7.46 -21.28
C LYS A 274 -2.72 -6.02 -21.77
N ARG A 275 -3.15 -5.12 -20.89
CA ARG A 275 -3.65 -3.79 -21.27
C ARG A 275 -2.62 -2.68 -21.13
N TYR A 276 -1.77 -2.72 -20.10
CA TYR A 276 -0.84 -1.61 -19.83
C TYR A 276 0.19 -1.35 -20.94
N PRO A 277 0.67 -2.32 -21.70
CA PRO A 277 1.51 -2.03 -22.87
C PRO A 277 0.84 -1.11 -23.91
N VAL A 278 -0.50 -1.16 -24.07
CA VAL A 278 -1.24 -0.27 -24.97
C VAL A 278 -1.04 1.20 -24.61
N VAL A 279 -0.89 1.49 -23.32
CA VAL A 279 -0.72 2.84 -22.79
C VAL A 279 0.76 3.20 -22.62
N LEU A 280 1.54 2.31 -21.99
CA LEU A 280 2.91 2.59 -21.57
C LEU A 280 3.95 2.50 -22.71
N ASP A 281 3.64 1.79 -23.80
CA ASP A 281 4.52 1.73 -24.98
C ASP A 281 4.39 2.98 -25.87
N ASP A 282 3.42 3.88 -25.61
CA ASP A 282 3.31 5.17 -26.28
C ASP A 282 4.24 6.21 -25.61
N PRO A 283 5.32 6.67 -26.27
CA PRO A 283 6.25 7.66 -25.70
C PRO A 283 5.57 8.99 -25.35
N GLY A 284 4.47 9.33 -26.06
CA GLY A 284 3.69 10.54 -25.82
C GLY A 284 2.96 10.49 -24.47
N VAL A 285 2.54 9.31 -24.01
CA VAL A 285 1.99 9.07 -22.68
C VAL A 285 3.07 8.89 -21.64
N ARG A 286 4.09 8.07 -22.00
CA ARG A 286 5.10 7.58 -21.07
C ARG A 286 5.83 8.70 -20.32
N LYS A 287 6.04 9.85 -20.96
CA LYS A 287 6.68 11.05 -20.38
C LYS A 287 5.89 11.68 -19.22
N PHE A 288 4.58 11.40 -19.13
CA PHE A 288 3.71 11.92 -18.07
C PHE A 288 3.51 10.93 -16.91
N VAL A 289 3.72 9.63 -17.15
CA VAL A 289 3.45 8.59 -16.17
C VAL A 289 4.59 8.50 -15.15
N SER A 290 4.26 8.49 -13.87
CA SER A 290 5.20 8.42 -12.75
C SER A 290 5.03 7.16 -11.90
N ALA A 291 3.93 6.43 -12.04
CA ALA A 291 3.65 5.19 -11.33
C ALA A 291 2.61 4.35 -12.09
N VAL A 292 2.51 3.08 -11.71
CA VAL A 292 1.55 2.11 -12.24
C VAL A 292 0.74 1.54 -11.10
N GLY A 293 -0.59 1.73 -11.11
CA GLY A 293 -1.52 1.10 -10.18
C GLY A 293 -2.15 -0.16 -10.77
N TYR A 294 -2.51 -1.12 -9.94
CA TYR A 294 -3.27 -2.30 -10.33
C TYR A 294 -3.93 -2.94 -9.11
N HIS A 295 -5.07 -3.60 -9.33
CA HIS A 295 -5.76 -4.39 -8.31
C HIS A 295 -5.35 -5.87 -8.35
N GLY A 296 -5.71 -6.57 -7.31
CA GLY A 296 -5.31 -7.96 -7.11
C GLY A 296 -6.43 -8.99 -7.13
N TYR A 297 -7.63 -8.69 -7.64
CA TYR A 297 -8.82 -9.53 -7.48
C TYR A 297 -8.78 -10.88 -8.22
N ASP A 298 -7.77 -11.13 -9.03
CA ASP A 298 -7.48 -12.47 -9.55
C ASP A 298 -6.76 -13.39 -8.54
N PHE A 299 -6.20 -12.86 -7.44
CA PHE A 299 -5.47 -13.58 -6.39
C PHE A 299 -4.32 -14.49 -6.90
N LYS A 300 -3.86 -14.26 -8.10
CA LYS A 300 -2.86 -15.04 -8.84
C LYS A 300 -2.13 -14.16 -9.86
N HIS A 301 -1.38 -14.77 -10.76
CA HIS A 301 -0.68 -14.08 -11.85
C HIS A 301 0.37 -13.04 -11.41
N PHE A 302 0.96 -13.20 -10.23
CA PHE A 302 2.07 -12.37 -9.74
C PHE A 302 3.25 -12.35 -10.73
N ASP A 303 3.47 -13.44 -11.47
CA ASP A 303 4.47 -13.51 -12.55
C ASP A 303 4.23 -12.51 -13.68
N LYS A 304 2.98 -12.10 -13.88
CA LYS A 304 2.63 -11.10 -14.90
C LYS A 304 3.07 -9.71 -14.47
N ILE A 305 2.88 -9.37 -13.18
CA ILE A 305 3.39 -8.12 -12.63
C ILE A 305 4.93 -8.09 -12.67
N ALA A 306 5.60 -9.19 -12.29
CA ALA A 306 7.05 -9.27 -12.37
C ALA A 306 7.61 -9.05 -13.81
N ARG A 307 6.86 -9.47 -14.83
CA ARG A 307 7.22 -9.20 -16.23
C ARG A 307 6.98 -7.74 -16.64
N LEU A 308 5.89 -7.11 -16.16
CA LEU A 308 5.62 -5.70 -16.40
C LEU A 308 6.67 -4.84 -15.70
N GLU A 309 6.96 -5.11 -14.45
CA GLU A 309 7.97 -4.41 -13.66
C GLU A 309 9.33 -4.48 -14.35
N LYS A 310 9.74 -5.67 -14.81
CA LYS A 310 10.97 -5.82 -15.59
C LYS A 310 10.97 -5.00 -16.89
N LYS A 311 9.82 -4.90 -17.57
CA LYS A 311 9.69 -4.14 -18.83
C LYS A 311 9.73 -2.64 -18.59
N TYR A 312 9.18 -2.17 -17.48
CA TYR A 312 9.03 -0.75 -17.11
C TYR A 312 9.71 -0.45 -15.77
N ALA A 313 10.96 -0.95 -15.62
CA ALA A 313 11.72 -0.94 -14.35
C ALA A 313 12.03 0.45 -13.79
N ASP A 314 11.80 1.50 -14.55
CA ASP A 314 11.91 2.90 -14.13
C ASP A 314 10.62 3.46 -13.50
N LEU A 315 9.53 2.66 -13.45
CA LEU A 315 8.27 3.01 -12.78
C LEU A 315 8.06 2.18 -11.53
N PRO A 316 7.62 2.79 -10.41
CA PRO A 316 7.09 2.05 -9.29
C PRO A 316 5.73 1.45 -9.62
N PHE A 317 5.49 0.22 -9.16
CA PHE A 317 4.22 -0.50 -9.27
C PHE A 317 3.54 -0.54 -7.91
N TRP A 318 2.25 -0.19 -7.85
CA TRP A 318 1.42 -0.23 -6.66
C TRP A 318 0.30 -1.26 -6.83
N MET A 319 0.24 -2.22 -5.94
CA MET A 319 -0.97 -3.02 -5.73
C MET A 319 -1.87 -2.18 -4.82
N ASP A 320 -2.80 -1.45 -5.40
CA ASP A 320 -3.47 -0.34 -4.76
C ASP A 320 -4.92 -0.63 -4.38
N GLU A 321 -5.38 -1.87 -4.61
CA GLU A 321 -6.67 -2.33 -4.12
C GLU A 321 -6.78 -3.85 -4.08
N LEU A 322 -7.16 -4.37 -2.92
CA LEU A 322 -7.58 -5.76 -2.74
C LEU A 322 -8.27 -5.94 -1.39
N CYS A 323 -9.35 -6.72 -1.35
CA CYS A 323 -10.01 -7.15 -0.12
C CYS A 323 -10.75 -8.48 -0.31
N TYR A 324 -11.34 -9.01 0.75
CA TYR A 324 -12.42 -9.96 0.59
C TYR A 324 -13.68 -9.20 0.20
N ALA A 325 -14.16 -9.47 -1.01
CA ALA A 325 -15.42 -9.01 -1.55
C ALA A 325 -16.35 -10.22 -1.71
N TYR A 326 -17.37 -10.26 -0.93
CA TYR A 326 -18.22 -11.45 -0.84
C TYR A 326 -19.15 -11.63 -2.02
N GLU A 327 -19.48 -10.55 -2.72
CA GLU A 327 -20.19 -10.61 -4.00
C GLU A 327 -19.43 -11.39 -5.07
N ALA A 328 -18.11 -11.22 -5.10
CA ALA A 328 -17.23 -12.01 -5.97
C ALA A 328 -17.08 -13.48 -5.53
N GLY A 329 -17.83 -13.92 -4.50
CA GLY A 329 -17.77 -15.28 -3.98
C GLY A 329 -16.48 -15.61 -3.24
N TYR A 330 -15.81 -14.61 -2.70
CA TYR A 330 -14.54 -14.79 -1.98
C TYR A 330 -14.66 -14.33 -0.51
N PRO A 331 -14.19 -15.13 0.48
CA PRO A 331 -13.67 -16.50 0.36
C PRO A 331 -14.78 -17.53 0.15
N LYS A 332 -14.51 -18.52 -0.70
CA LYS A 332 -15.45 -19.63 -0.93
C LYS A 332 -15.76 -20.33 0.39
N ASN A 333 -17.05 -20.62 0.63
CA ASN A 333 -17.56 -21.43 1.76
C ASN A 333 -17.47 -20.79 3.17
N LYS A 334 -17.19 -19.51 3.31
CA LYS A 334 -17.24 -18.84 4.62
C LYS A 334 -18.55 -18.05 4.76
N LYS A 335 -19.16 -18.10 5.95
CA LYS A 335 -20.27 -17.23 6.32
C LYS A 335 -19.74 -15.83 6.68
N LEU A 336 -20.49 -14.83 6.28
CA LEU A 336 -20.13 -13.43 6.42
C LEU A 336 -20.78 -12.77 7.67
N PRO A 337 -20.13 -11.76 8.21
CA PRO A 337 -18.72 -11.36 8.07
C PRO A 337 -17.79 -12.29 8.83
N ILE A 338 -16.54 -12.44 8.35
CA ILE A 338 -15.50 -13.24 9.00
C ILE A 338 -14.44 -12.30 9.52
N TYR A 339 -14.07 -12.48 10.78
CA TYR A 339 -13.14 -11.61 11.48
C TYR A 339 -12.09 -12.42 12.26
N GLU A 340 -11.59 -13.46 11.62
CA GLU A 340 -10.57 -14.33 12.21
C GLU A 340 -9.18 -13.70 12.07
N PHE A 341 -8.37 -13.83 13.11
CA PHE A 341 -6.98 -13.35 13.07
C PHE A 341 -6.18 -14.00 11.95
N GLU A 342 -6.49 -15.27 11.65
CA GLU A 342 -5.84 -16.07 10.61
C GLU A 342 -6.03 -15.54 9.20
N ASP A 343 -7.03 -14.73 8.95
CA ASP A 343 -7.20 -14.03 7.66
C ASP A 343 -5.98 -13.17 7.34
N GLY A 344 -5.27 -12.67 8.37
CA GLY A 344 -4.00 -11.96 8.21
C GLY A 344 -2.92 -12.77 7.51
N ASP A 345 -2.88 -14.11 7.69
CA ASP A 345 -1.90 -14.96 7.01
C ASP A 345 -2.12 -15.00 5.48
N VAL A 346 -3.36 -14.97 5.04
CA VAL A 346 -3.69 -14.89 3.60
C VAL A 346 -3.13 -13.60 3.02
N TRP A 347 -3.38 -12.47 3.69
CA TRP A 347 -2.89 -11.16 3.25
C TRP A 347 -1.36 -11.05 3.35
N GLY A 348 -0.77 -11.58 4.41
CA GLY A 348 0.68 -11.68 4.56
C GLY A 348 1.33 -12.39 3.36
N ASN A 349 0.79 -13.53 2.95
CA ASN A 349 1.28 -14.27 1.79
C ASN A 349 1.09 -13.50 0.47
N ILE A 350 -0.03 -12.80 0.27
CA ILE A 350 -0.27 -11.99 -0.92
C ILE A 350 0.71 -10.81 -0.98
N ILE A 351 0.91 -10.10 0.15
CA ILE A 351 1.89 -9.01 0.25
C ILE A 351 3.29 -9.52 -0.13
N PHE A 352 3.71 -10.68 0.39
CA PHE A 352 4.98 -11.29 0.02
C PHE A 352 5.09 -11.54 -1.48
N ASN A 353 4.04 -12.11 -2.09
CA ASN A 353 4.03 -12.42 -3.52
C ASN A 353 4.12 -11.15 -4.38
N ASP A 354 3.36 -10.10 -4.06
CA ASP A 354 3.40 -8.84 -4.80
C ASP A 354 4.75 -8.14 -4.64
N LEU A 355 5.32 -8.11 -3.43
CA LEU A 355 6.64 -7.53 -3.19
C LEU A 355 7.75 -8.33 -3.90
N GLU A 356 7.65 -9.66 -3.95
CA GLU A 356 8.58 -10.50 -4.73
C GLU A 356 8.46 -10.23 -6.24
N ALA A 357 7.25 -9.88 -6.71
CA ALA A 357 7.00 -9.47 -8.10
C ALA A 357 7.51 -8.05 -8.44
N GLY A 358 8.01 -7.28 -7.46
CA GLY A 358 8.58 -5.95 -7.67
C GLY A 358 7.68 -4.79 -7.22
N THR A 359 6.52 -5.05 -6.63
CA THR A 359 5.60 -4.02 -6.15
C THR A 359 6.23 -3.13 -5.10
N SER A 360 6.06 -1.81 -5.24
CA SER A 360 6.64 -0.77 -4.37
C SER A 360 5.69 -0.31 -3.26
N ALA A 361 4.38 -0.41 -3.47
CA ALA A 361 3.37 -0.10 -2.46
C ALA A 361 2.25 -1.15 -2.47
N TRP A 362 1.63 -1.36 -1.31
CA TRP A 362 0.54 -2.30 -1.18
C TRP A 362 -0.57 -1.73 -0.30
N LEU A 363 -1.80 -1.64 -0.84
CA LEU A 363 -2.96 -1.07 -0.17
C LEU A 363 -4.10 -2.07 -0.10
N TYR A 364 -4.64 -2.21 1.11
CA TYR A 364 -5.92 -2.88 1.32
C TYR A 364 -7.08 -1.97 0.92
N TRP A 365 -8.25 -2.52 0.50
CA TRP A 365 -9.34 -1.66 0.05
C TRP A 365 -9.90 -0.82 1.22
N ASN A 366 -10.67 -1.37 2.12
CA ASN A 366 -11.31 -0.57 3.15
C ASN A 366 -10.50 -0.51 4.45
N ALA A 367 -10.15 0.71 4.91
CA ALA A 367 -9.53 0.91 6.21
C ALA A 367 -10.50 0.63 7.36
N ILE A 368 -11.71 1.19 7.31
CA ILE A 368 -12.73 1.05 8.35
C ILE A 368 -14.08 0.76 7.70
N LEU A 369 -14.79 -0.24 8.23
CA LEU A 369 -16.20 -0.50 7.97
C LEU A 369 -16.93 -0.87 9.27
N ASP A 370 -18.26 -0.90 9.20
CA ASP A 370 -19.10 -1.33 10.32
C ASP A 370 -19.17 -2.88 10.44
N GLU A 371 -19.89 -3.34 11.44
CA GLU A 371 -20.09 -4.76 11.76
C GLU A 371 -20.81 -5.56 10.65
N THR A 372 -21.42 -4.87 9.69
CA THR A 372 -22.11 -5.47 8.55
C THR A 372 -21.26 -5.51 7.28
N GLY A 373 -20.03 -4.95 7.33
CA GLY A 373 -19.15 -4.84 6.17
C GLY A 373 -19.49 -3.68 5.25
N GLY A 374 -20.16 -2.66 5.78
CA GLY A 374 -20.58 -1.42 5.14
C GLY A 374 -20.24 -0.19 5.99
N PRO A 375 -20.97 0.93 5.87
CA PRO A 375 -22.09 1.16 4.94
C PRO A 375 -21.64 1.19 3.46
N TRP A 376 -22.57 0.85 2.61
CA TRP A 376 -22.39 0.99 1.15
C TRP A 376 -23.61 1.67 0.54
N ALA A 377 -23.41 2.37 -0.58
CA ALA A 377 -24.49 2.84 -1.42
C ALA A 377 -24.69 1.85 -2.58
N VAL A 378 -25.94 1.62 -2.98
CA VAL A 378 -26.20 0.90 -4.20
C VAL A 378 -25.73 1.76 -5.36
N SER A 379 -24.67 1.32 -6.03
CA SER A 379 -24.18 1.97 -7.24
C SER A 379 -25.29 1.96 -8.31
N PRO A 380 -25.54 3.08 -9.00
CA PRO A 380 -26.45 3.09 -10.14
C PRO A 380 -25.97 2.16 -11.27
N VAL A 381 -24.67 1.83 -11.24
CA VAL A 381 -24.04 0.88 -12.18
C VAL A 381 -24.52 -0.53 -11.94
N HIS A 382 -24.51 -0.95 -10.70
CA HIS A 382 -24.77 -2.34 -10.40
C HIS A 382 -26.27 -2.66 -10.35
N GLY A 383 -27.13 -1.65 -10.12
CA GLY A 383 -28.58 -1.88 -10.00
C GLY A 383 -28.90 -3.02 -9.02
N ASN A 384 -27.92 -3.37 -8.19
CA ASN A 384 -27.91 -4.61 -7.45
C ASN A 384 -28.58 -4.39 -6.09
N PRO A 385 -29.64 -5.15 -5.77
CA PRO A 385 -30.19 -5.14 -4.44
C PRO A 385 -29.29 -5.81 -3.40
N ASP A 386 -28.26 -6.57 -3.83
CA ASP A 386 -27.40 -7.30 -2.93
C ASP A 386 -26.32 -6.36 -2.31
N PRO A 387 -26.14 -6.44 -0.99
CA PRO A 387 -25.14 -5.61 -0.31
C PRO A 387 -23.73 -6.02 -0.72
N ASN A 388 -22.89 -5.03 -1.06
CA ASN A 388 -21.45 -5.24 -1.32
C ASN A 388 -20.69 -5.39 0.00
N ILE A 389 -20.92 -6.51 0.69
CA ILE A 389 -20.31 -6.78 2.00
C ILE A 389 -18.82 -7.04 1.82
N GLN A 390 -18.00 -6.27 2.53
CA GLN A 390 -16.55 -6.41 2.47
C GLN A 390 -15.91 -6.51 3.86
N HIS A 391 -14.70 -7.07 3.91
CA HIS A 391 -13.92 -7.21 5.12
C HIS A 391 -12.92 -6.05 5.25
N PRO A 392 -12.96 -5.23 6.31
CA PRO A 392 -12.07 -4.09 6.48
C PRO A 392 -10.82 -4.42 7.31
N VAL A 393 -9.92 -3.45 7.40
CA VAL A 393 -8.77 -3.49 8.32
C VAL A 393 -9.23 -3.34 9.77
N VAL A 394 -10.17 -2.42 10.04
CA VAL A 394 -10.77 -2.16 11.35
C VAL A 394 -12.29 -2.22 11.26
N ILE A 395 -12.91 -2.95 12.18
CA ILE A 395 -14.36 -3.04 12.30
C ILE A 395 -14.81 -2.24 13.49
N ILE A 396 -15.88 -1.45 13.33
CA ILE A 396 -16.52 -0.71 14.40
C ILE A 396 -17.98 -1.14 14.47
N ASN A 397 -18.40 -1.69 15.61
CA ASN A 397 -19.80 -1.95 15.85
C ASN A 397 -20.48 -0.63 16.25
N LYS A 398 -21.38 -0.14 15.41
CA LYS A 398 -22.05 1.16 15.56
C LYS A 398 -22.96 1.24 16.79
N THR A 399 -23.45 0.09 17.28
CA THR A 399 -24.35 0.03 18.43
C THR A 399 -23.61 -0.12 19.75
N THR A 400 -22.61 -1.02 19.79
CA THR A 400 -21.87 -1.33 21.03
C THR A 400 -20.60 -0.51 21.19
N HIS A 401 -20.18 0.21 20.15
CA HIS A 401 -18.91 0.92 20.04
C HIS A 401 -17.67 0.01 20.21
N GLN A 402 -17.84 -1.30 20.01
CA GLN A 402 -16.73 -2.21 20.03
C GLN A 402 -15.86 -2.00 18.78
N ILE A 403 -14.54 -1.85 18.99
CA ILE A 403 -13.54 -1.71 17.94
C ILE A 403 -12.77 -3.03 17.83
N THR A 404 -12.71 -3.59 16.63
CA THR A 404 -11.96 -4.80 16.35
C THR A 404 -10.87 -4.53 15.31
N TYR A 405 -9.61 -4.64 15.73
CA TYR A 405 -8.47 -4.67 14.81
C TYR A 405 -8.31 -6.09 14.29
N THR A 406 -8.48 -6.28 12.99
CA THR A 406 -8.52 -7.60 12.35
C THR A 406 -7.11 -8.20 12.19
N GLY A 407 -7.03 -9.46 11.80
CA GLY A 407 -5.74 -10.06 11.39
C GLY A 407 -5.06 -9.27 10.28
N THR A 408 -5.84 -8.75 9.34
CA THR A 408 -5.36 -7.86 8.26
C THR A 408 -4.64 -6.63 8.83
N PHE A 409 -5.20 -5.97 9.85
CA PHE A 409 -4.55 -4.84 10.51
C PHE A 409 -3.16 -5.22 11.02
N TYR A 410 -3.05 -6.31 11.78
CA TYR A 410 -1.78 -6.70 12.40
C TYR A 410 -0.73 -7.11 11.38
N TYR A 411 -1.10 -7.89 10.37
CA TYR A 411 -0.16 -8.32 9.34
C TYR A 411 0.31 -7.14 8.49
N LEU A 412 -0.60 -6.27 8.05
CA LEU A 412 -0.26 -5.06 7.29
C LEU A 412 0.59 -4.08 8.13
N ALA A 413 0.31 -3.97 9.43
CA ALA A 413 1.07 -3.12 10.34
C ALA A 413 2.54 -3.54 10.49
N HIS A 414 2.87 -4.83 10.39
CA HIS A 414 4.27 -5.28 10.37
C HIS A 414 5.03 -4.72 9.18
N PHE A 415 4.38 -4.55 8.02
CA PHE A 415 5.00 -3.89 6.88
C PHE A 415 5.02 -2.36 7.07
N SER A 416 3.88 -1.73 7.27
CA SER A 416 3.78 -0.26 7.29
C SER A 416 4.58 0.41 8.40
N LYS A 417 4.59 -0.18 9.61
CA LYS A 417 5.31 0.36 10.77
C LYS A 417 6.82 0.26 10.63
N PHE A 418 7.31 -0.87 10.12
CA PHE A 418 8.73 -1.19 10.17
C PHE A 418 9.45 -1.04 8.83
N VAL A 419 8.73 -1.17 7.71
CA VAL A 419 9.27 -0.97 6.36
C VAL A 419 8.78 0.38 5.83
N ARG A 420 9.52 1.43 6.20
CA ARG A 420 9.14 2.82 5.88
C ARG A 420 9.47 3.19 4.42
N PRO A 421 8.80 4.21 3.85
CA PRO A 421 9.10 4.72 2.51
C PRO A 421 10.58 5.00 2.33
N GLY A 422 11.14 4.58 1.20
CA GLY A 422 12.56 4.67 0.91
C GLY A 422 13.39 3.43 1.30
N ALA A 423 12.83 2.52 2.12
CA ALA A 423 13.46 1.22 2.35
C ALA A 423 13.59 0.45 1.03
N VAL A 424 14.64 -0.36 0.90
CA VAL A 424 14.93 -1.14 -0.31
C VAL A 424 14.85 -2.62 0.01
N ARG A 425 14.05 -3.39 -0.74
CA ARG A 425 14.03 -4.84 -0.58
C ARG A 425 15.38 -5.42 -0.96
N VAL A 426 15.92 -6.31 -0.13
CA VAL A 426 17.22 -6.97 -0.35
C VAL A 426 17.03 -8.48 -0.51
N HIS A 427 18.05 -9.13 -1.05
CA HIS A 427 17.98 -10.54 -1.36
C HIS A 427 17.93 -11.38 -0.09
N THR A 428 17.00 -12.31 -0.05
CA THR A 428 16.85 -13.30 1.00
C THR A 428 16.65 -14.66 0.34
N THR A 429 17.52 -15.60 0.64
CA THR A 429 17.43 -16.99 0.15
C THR A 429 17.26 -17.94 1.30
N GLY A 430 16.57 -19.01 1.10
CA GLY A 430 16.32 -20.04 2.10
C GLY A 430 15.08 -20.83 1.72
N ASN A 431 14.85 -21.90 2.46
CA ASN A 431 13.69 -22.76 2.24
C ASN A 431 13.14 -23.21 3.59
N GLY A 432 11.86 -23.00 3.78
CA GLY A 432 11.08 -23.51 4.90
C GLY A 432 9.66 -23.70 4.40
N ALA A 433 9.15 -24.95 4.35
CA ALA A 433 7.76 -25.19 3.98
C ALA A 433 6.86 -24.33 4.89
N GLY A 434 5.98 -23.50 4.31
CA GLY A 434 5.08 -22.61 5.06
C GLY A 434 5.74 -21.51 5.89
N ILE A 435 7.06 -21.32 5.77
CA ILE A 435 7.80 -20.23 6.41
C ILE A 435 8.43 -19.36 5.32
N ARG A 436 8.22 -18.06 5.39
CA ARG A 436 8.77 -17.10 4.43
C ARG A 436 9.53 -16.01 5.18
N VAL A 437 10.61 -15.54 4.57
CA VAL A 437 11.39 -14.41 5.08
C VAL A 437 11.63 -13.42 3.95
N MET A 438 11.40 -12.14 4.23
CA MET A 438 11.70 -11.04 3.32
C MET A 438 12.44 -9.96 4.09
N SER A 439 13.49 -9.42 3.49
CA SER A 439 14.32 -8.45 4.19
C SER A 439 14.43 -7.13 3.41
N PHE A 440 14.59 -6.06 4.18
CA PHE A 440 14.68 -4.69 3.67
C PHE A 440 15.84 -3.97 4.35
N ARG A 441 16.53 -3.14 3.58
CA ARG A 441 17.49 -2.17 4.10
C ARG A 441 16.78 -0.84 4.30
N THR A 442 16.81 -0.31 5.51
CA THR A 442 16.21 0.99 5.84
C THR A 442 17.05 2.15 5.28
N THR A 443 16.47 3.34 5.26
CA THR A 443 17.15 4.57 4.86
C THR A 443 18.32 4.92 5.78
N GLU A 444 18.25 4.51 7.05
CA GLU A 444 19.30 4.68 8.05
C GLU A 444 20.38 3.59 7.97
N GLY A 445 20.22 2.60 7.08
CA GLY A 445 21.19 1.52 6.84
C GLY A 445 21.00 0.28 7.70
N GLY A 446 20.00 0.24 8.57
CA GLY A 446 19.59 -0.95 9.33
C GLY A 446 18.89 -1.99 8.44
N ILE A 447 18.66 -3.17 8.98
CA ILE A 447 17.91 -4.25 8.33
C ILE A 447 16.60 -4.48 9.07
N VAL A 448 15.53 -4.68 8.31
CA VAL A 448 14.24 -5.18 8.76
C VAL A 448 13.99 -6.51 8.07
N ALA A 449 13.78 -7.57 8.83
CA ALA A 449 13.37 -8.87 8.31
C ALA A 449 11.93 -9.17 8.76
N GLN A 450 11.05 -9.46 7.80
CA GLN A 450 9.70 -9.96 8.03
C GLN A 450 9.73 -11.47 7.94
N VAL A 451 9.20 -12.15 8.96
CA VAL A 451 9.11 -13.60 9.04
C VAL A 451 7.65 -13.99 9.13
N LEU A 452 7.15 -14.73 8.16
CA LEU A 452 5.80 -15.27 8.11
C LEU A 452 5.85 -16.77 8.41
N ASN A 453 5.13 -17.21 9.44
CA ASN A 453 4.92 -18.63 9.76
C ASN A 453 3.45 -18.99 9.56
N SER A 454 3.15 -19.65 8.45
CA SER A 454 1.79 -20.09 8.08
C SER A 454 1.43 -21.47 8.69
N HIS A 455 2.31 -22.10 9.46
CA HIS A 455 1.99 -23.31 10.19
C HIS A 455 1.22 -23.02 11.46
N SER A 456 0.45 -23.99 11.94
CA SER A 456 -0.19 -23.91 13.25
C SER A 456 0.77 -24.11 14.43
N ALA A 457 1.95 -24.67 14.18
CA ALA A 457 2.99 -24.93 15.19
C ALA A 457 4.08 -23.84 15.16
N ASP A 458 4.68 -23.61 16.32
CA ASP A 458 5.87 -22.77 16.45
C ASP A 458 7.04 -23.34 15.66
N ALA A 459 7.86 -22.46 15.12
CA ALA A 459 9.05 -22.82 14.36
C ALA A 459 10.26 -21.99 14.80
N THR A 460 11.39 -22.67 15.04
CA THR A 460 12.68 -22.01 15.23
C THR A 460 13.40 -21.90 13.91
N ILE A 461 13.72 -20.68 13.47
CA ILE A 461 14.44 -20.40 12.22
C ILE A 461 15.77 -19.75 12.48
N ARG A 462 16.69 -19.89 11.53
CA ARG A 462 18.00 -19.25 11.54
C ARG A 462 18.05 -18.20 10.44
N LEU A 463 18.35 -16.96 10.81
CA LEU A 463 18.67 -15.88 9.88
C LEU A 463 20.18 -15.71 9.88
N ILE A 464 20.80 -15.79 8.71
CA ILE A 464 22.24 -15.60 8.54
C ILE A 464 22.45 -14.24 7.86
N TYR A 465 23.22 -13.37 8.50
CA TYR A 465 23.57 -12.05 7.97
C TYR A 465 25.05 -11.77 8.23
N LYS A 466 25.82 -11.50 7.18
CA LYS A 466 27.26 -11.22 7.24
C LYS A 466 28.04 -12.25 8.06
N GLY A 467 27.72 -13.54 7.86
CA GLY A 467 28.39 -14.66 8.50
C GLY A 467 27.98 -14.88 9.96
N ARG A 468 27.05 -14.11 10.52
CA ARG A 468 26.53 -14.29 11.89
C ARG A 468 25.12 -14.84 11.85
N VAL A 469 24.72 -15.54 12.89
CA VAL A 469 23.46 -16.26 13.01
C VAL A 469 22.56 -15.62 14.06
N LEU A 470 21.29 -15.42 13.72
CA LEU A 470 20.23 -15.03 14.63
C LEU A 470 19.19 -16.16 14.67
N GLU A 471 18.95 -16.72 15.84
CA GLU A 471 17.86 -17.68 16.05
C GLU A 471 16.58 -16.94 16.43
N VAL A 472 15.49 -17.26 15.71
CA VAL A 472 14.18 -16.62 15.89
C VAL A 472 13.14 -17.71 16.12
N ASN A 473 12.41 -17.63 17.21
CA ASN A 473 11.21 -18.44 17.43
C ASN A 473 9.99 -17.70 16.86
N ALA A 474 9.42 -18.23 15.80
CA ALA A 474 8.23 -17.72 15.14
C ALA A 474 7.00 -18.55 15.59
N PRO A 475 6.08 -17.98 16.37
CA PRO A 475 4.86 -18.69 16.78
C PRO A 475 4.04 -19.20 15.59
N GLY A 476 3.22 -20.20 15.82
CA GLY A 476 2.29 -20.68 14.80
C GLY A 476 1.29 -19.61 14.36
N LEU A 477 0.97 -19.56 13.07
CA LEU A 477 0.10 -18.55 12.44
C LEU A 477 0.46 -17.15 12.93
N SER A 478 1.64 -16.69 12.52
CA SER A 478 2.22 -15.41 12.99
C SER A 478 2.97 -14.66 11.89
N ILE A 479 3.10 -13.36 12.12
CA ILE A 479 4.08 -12.52 11.47
C ILE A 479 5.00 -11.91 12.52
N SER A 480 6.30 -11.93 12.28
CA SER A 480 7.34 -11.39 13.15
C SER A 480 8.21 -10.41 12.40
N THR A 481 8.52 -9.28 13.03
CA THR A 481 9.48 -8.30 12.52
C THR A 481 10.74 -8.31 13.38
N ILE A 482 11.88 -8.43 12.74
CA ILE A 482 13.19 -8.38 13.36
C ILE A 482 13.95 -7.17 12.81
N GLN A 483 14.55 -6.35 13.67
CA GLN A 483 15.26 -5.11 13.31
C GLN A 483 16.65 -5.05 13.95
N TRP A 484 17.69 -4.72 13.18
CA TRP A 484 19.06 -4.52 13.67
C TRP A 484 19.88 -3.54 12.84
#